data_199077a77af4a93261e51b4cdad4332b
#
_entry.id   199077a77af4a93261e51b4cdad4332b
#
_cell.length_a   1.000
_cell.length_b   1.000
_cell.length_c   1.000
_cell.angle_alpha   90.00
_cell.angle_beta   90.00
_cell.angle_gamma   90.00
#
_symmetry.space_group_name_H-M   'P 1'
#
loop_
_entity.id
_entity.type
_entity.pdbx_description
1 polymer ?
#
loop_
_entity_poly.entity_id
_entity_poly.type
_entity_poly.pdbx_seq_one_letter_code
_entity_poly.pdbx_strand_id
1 'polypeptide(L)'
;MQETLSALGGMESPEVPGYEAMDDVTTSPPNHQIPPPKPSRWPLSAEEYKRYGRQMIMPEIGLHGQIRMKKAKVLIVGVGGLGCPAAAYIAGAGVGTIGLMDGDVVELSNLHRQVAHSTSRLGKSKVDSAHAYLFDLNPVVNYNLHPSHLTPTTALQIFAEYDLILDCTDHPTSRYLISDTAVLAGKPLVSASALRTEGQLIVLNNPPSRPGDPSGGPCYRCIWPRPPPAESVVSCGEGGVLGPVVGTMGILQALEAIKLLAAPTPDPLDELEMLMADPTPLPPSPTLLMFSAYNSPPFRSVRMRRRHATCAACSSVATITPQSLLVGSMDYAAFCGLTRPVNLLAPDRRVAAWEFARLPRDGSNVLIDVRDETQYKMCALRGSLNVPWTGDGGSWVEKAVQSGALAGQGPSDYYVVCRFGNDSQMAAKAIEDVFGLEGNGMRVKDIKGGFRAWREEVDPEWPDY
;
A
#
# COMPACT_ATOMS: atom_id res chain seq x y z
N MET A 1 37.50 23.16 40.30
CA MET A 1 37.75 24.59 40.46
C MET A 1 36.44 25.22 40.87
N GLN A 2 36.29 25.32 42.18
CA GLN A 2 35.28 26.10 42.82
C GLN A 2 35.66 27.58 42.66
N GLU A 3 34.68 28.40 42.80
CA GLU A 3 34.67 29.89 42.83
C GLU A 3 34.03 30.50 41.58
N THR A 4 32.74 30.80 41.69
CA THR A 4 32.11 32.11 41.64
C THR A 4 30.58 31.97 41.62
N LEU A 5 30.02 31.83 42.82
CA LEU A 5 28.60 32.07 43.09
C LEU A 5 28.55 33.03 44.29
N SER A 6 28.45 34.32 44.02
CA SER A 6 28.03 35.32 44.97
C SER A 6 27.79 36.63 44.23
N ALA A 7 26.55 36.96 44.08
CA ALA A 7 25.94 38.29 43.99
C ALA A 7 24.77 38.32 43.00
N LEU A 8 23.57 38.09 43.51
CA LEU A 8 22.36 38.82 43.09
C LEU A 8 21.30 38.65 44.19
N GLY A 9 20.98 39.78 44.76
CA GLY A 9 20.20 39.98 45.93
C GLY A 9 18.74 39.55 45.82
N GLY A 10 18.13 39.40 46.97
CA GLY A 10 16.76 38.99 47.18
C GLY A 10 15.74 39.92 46.56
N MET A 11 14.71 39.30 46.00
CA MET A 11 13.42 39.93 45.74
C MET A 11 12.40 39.22 46.63
N GLU A 12 11.83 39.95 47.57
CA GLU A 12 10.71 39.54 48.40
C GLU A 12 9.48 39.32 47.54
N SER A 13 8.76 38.23 47.80
CA SER A 13 7.45 37.93 47.23
C SER A 13 6.39 38.88 47.82
N PRO A 14 5.48 39.43 46.97
CA PRO A 14 4.38 40.27 47.48
C PRO A 14 3.31 39.41 48.17
N GLU A 15 2.90 39.86 49.35
CA GLU A 15 1.79 39.32 50.13
C GLU A 15 0.47 39.41 49.36
N VAL A 16 -0.28 38.31 49.33
CA VAL A 16 -1.64 38.23 48.79
C VAL A 16 -2.61 38.74 49.88
N PRO A 17 -3.51 39.74 49.57
CA PRO A 17 -4.51 40.19 50.56
C PRO A 17 -5.58 39.11 50.75
N GLY A 18 -6.00 38.96 52.03
CA GLY A 18 -6.97 37.96 52.47
C GLY A 18 -8.34 38.08 51.77
N TYR A 19 -8.88 36.93 51.40
CA TYR A 19 -10.26 36.78 50.99
C TYR A 19 -11.19 36.78 52.20
N GLU A 20 -12.04 37.80 52.33
CA GLU A 20 -13.21 37.76 53.21
C GLU A 20 -14.27 36.85 52.56
N ALA A 21 -14.81 35.94 53.34
CA ALA A 21 -15.94 35.08 52.94
C ALA A 21 -17.20 35.93 52.76
N MET A 22 -17.72 36.01 51.55
CA MET A 22 -19.06 36.54 51.27
C MET A 22 -20.05 35.38 51.16
N ASP A 23 -21.14 35.59 51.88
CA ASP A 23 -22.28 34.70 52.04
C ASP A 23 -22.91 34.23 50.73
N ASP A 24 -23.37 33.00 50.79
CA ASP A 24 -24.11 32.17 49.82
C ASP A 24 -25.39 32.90 49.35
N VAL A 25 -25.40 33.42 48.11
CA VAL A 25 -26.60 33.81 47.40
C VAL A 25 -26.74 32.92 46.16
N THR A 26 -27.48 31.83 46.35
CA THR A 26 -27.92 30.96 45.28
C THR A 26 -28.87 31.68 44.34
N THR A 27 -28.34 32.36 43.35
CA THR A 27 -29.10 32.74 42.15
C THR A 27 -28.48 32.06 40.95
N SER A 28 -29.18 31.02 40.43
CA SER A 28 -28.83 30.37 39.14
C SER A 28 -28.69 31.44 38.06
N PRO A 29 -27.63 31.46 37.26
CA PRO A 29 -27.52 32.42 36.19
C PRO A 29 -28.65 32.16 35.17
N PRO A 30 -29.20 33.22 34.54
CA PRO A 30 -30.24 33.08 33.56
C PRO A 30 -29.71 32.21 32.42
N ASN A 31 -30.51 31.24 32.00
CA ASN A 31 -30.24 30.32 30.91
C ASN A 31 -30.08 31.13 29.60
N HIS A 32 -28.86 31.59 29.33
CA HIS A 32 -28.52 32.21 28.05
C HIS A 32 -28.53 31.09 27.00
N GLN A 33 -29.71 30.82 26.43
CA GLN A 33 -29.84 30.09 25.20
C GLN A 33 -29.00 30.83 24.14
N ILE A 34 -27.83 30.28 23.82
CA ILE A 34 -27.01 30.75 22.70
C ILE A 34 -27.94 30.65 21.48
N PRO A 35 -28.30 31.77 20.82
CA PRO A 35 -29.16 31.71 19.65
C PRO A 35 -28.49 30.81 18.61
N PRO A 36 -29.25 30.00 17.86
CA PRO A 36 -28.66 29.15 16.82
C PRO A 36 -27.83 30.02 15.89
N PRO A 37 -26.66 29.52 15.47
CA PRO A 37 -25.75 30.29 14.62
C PRO A 37 -26.53 30.73 13.37
N LYS A 38 -26.47 32.01 13.05
CA LYS A 38 -27.10 32.55 11.83
C LYS A 38 -26.51 31.77 10.65
N PRO A 39 -27.33 31.34 9.68
CA PRO A 39 -26.85 30.67 8.49
C PRO A 39 -25.75 31.51 7.85
N SER A 40 -24.59 30.90 7.60
CA SER A 40 -23.47 31.58 6.97
C SER A 40 -23.92 32.13 5.61
N ARG A 41 -23.62 33.42 5.33
CA ARG A 41 -23.81 34.01 4.01
C ARG A 41 -22.97 33.31 2.92
N TRP A 42 -21.90 32.67 3.33
CA TRP A 42 -20.90 32.08 2.45
C TRP A 42 -20.95 30.54 2.54
N PRO A 43 -20.71 29.81 1.44
CA PRO A 43 -20.80 28.35 1.41
C PRO A 43 -19.67 27.64 2.20
N LEU A 44 -18.58 28.34 2.46
CA LEU A 44 -17.44 27.86 3.25
C LEU A 44 -17.26 28.75 4.49
N SER A 45 -16.67 28.21 5.54
CA SER A 45 -16.27 28.98 6.72
C SER A 45 -15.07 29.90 6.40
N ALA A 46 -14.87 30.92 7.25
CA ALA A 46 -13.70 31.81 7.11
C ALA A 46 -12.36 31.06 7.20
N GLU A 47 -12.31 30.00 8.01
CA GLU A 47 -11.15 29.14 8.12
C GLU A 47 -10.92 28.37 6.80
N GLU A 48 -11.97 27.79 6.22
CA GLU A 48 -11.88 27.05 4.95
C GLU A 48 -11.46 27.96 3.79
N TYR A 49 -11.99 29.20 3.74
CA TYR A 49 -11.51 30.19 2.74
C TYR A 49 -10.04 30.51 2.91
N LYS A 50 -9.55 30.61 4.15
CA LYS A 50 -8.14 30.86 4.42
C LYS A 50 -7.28 29.63 4.10
N ARG A 51 -7.76 28.43 4.44
CA ARG A 51 -7.05 27.16 4.25
C ARG A 51 -6.93 26.79 2.79
N TYR A 52 -8.02 26.91 2.02
CA TYR A 52 -8.11 26.42 0.64
C TYR A 52 -8.01 27.53 -0.41
N GLY A 53 -7.85 28.79 0.00
CA GLY A 53 -7.87 29.95 -0.90
C GLY A 53 -6.91 29.86 -2.07
N ARG A 54 -5.72 29.32 -1.86
CA ARG A 54 -4.70 29.19 -2.91
C ARG A 54 -5.06 28.21 -4.01
N GLN A 55 -5.83 27.17 -3.72
CA GLN A 55 -6.32 26.27 -4.76
C GLN A 55 -7.64 26.75 -5.37
N MET A 56 -8.48 27.48 -4.62
CA MET A 56 -9.72 28.02 -5.13
C MET A 56 -9.55 29.16 -6.15
N ILE A 57 -8.43 29.89 -6.14
CA ILE A 57 -8.15 30.93 -7.14
C ILE A 57 -7.72 30.36 -8.50
N MET A 58 -7.46 29.04 -8.59
CA MET A 58 -7.16 28.37 -9.85
C MET A 58 -8.47 28.03 -10.57
N PRO A 59 -8.61 28.39 -11.87
CA PRO A 59 -9.83 28.11 -12.62
C PRO A 59 -10.25 26.63 -12.64
N GLU A 60 -9.30 25.73 -12.60
CA GLU A 60 -9.52 24.27 -12.63
C GLU A 60 -10.21 23.74 -11.37
N ILE A 61 -10.14 24.48 -10.27
CA ILE A 61 -10.79 24.16 -9.00
C ILE A 61 -11.96 25.09 -8.74
N GLY A 62 -11.69 26.39 -8.63
CA GLY A 62 -12.69 27.40 -8.31
C GLY A 62 -13.38 27.17 -6.97
N LEU A 63 -14.39 27.99 -6.67
CA LEU A 63 -15.22 27.82 -5.49
C LEU A 63 -16.11 26.56 -5.61
N HIS A 64 -16.66 26.30 -6.79
CA HIS A 64 -17.54 25.15 -7.02
C HIS A 64 -16.81 23.84 -6.89
N GLY A 65 -15.60 23.71 -7.44
CA GLY A 65 -14.76 22.51 -7.26
C GLY A 65 -14.44 22.27 -5.78
N GLN A 66 -14.17 23.33 -5.01
CA GLN A 66 -13.94 23.20 -3.56
C GLN A 66 -15.18 22.72 -2.81
N ILE A 67 -16.36 23.21 -3.20
CA ILE A 67 -17.64 22.78 -2.60
C ILE A 67 -17.90 21.30 -2.93
N ARG A 68 -17.61 20.86 -4.18
CA ARG A 68 -17.72 19.45 -4.57
C ARG A 68 -16.78 18.58 -3.74
N MET A 69 -15.51 18.96 -3.61
CA MET A 69 -14.56 18.25 -2.75
C MET A 69 -15.01 18.18 -1.29
N LYS A 70 -15.53 19.28 -0.74
CA LYS A 70 -16.05 19.31 0.65
C LYS A 70 -17.24 18.35 0.85
N LYS A 71 -18.06 18.13 -0.15
CA LYS A 71 -19.19 17.18 -0.09
C LYS A 71 -18.76 15.75 -0.32
N ALA A 72 -17.62 15.52 -0.97
CA ALA A 72 -17.16 14.21 -1.41
C ALA A 72 -16.64 13.35 -0.26
N LYS A 73 -16.80 12.03 -0.45
CA LYS A 73 -16.30 10.98 0.43
C LYS A 73 -15.32 10.09 -0.33
N VAL A 74 -14.09 9.97 0.15
CA VAL A 74 -13.02 9.19 -0.48
C VAL A 74 -12.60 8.06 0.44
N LEU A 75 -12.55 6.83 -0.07
CA LEU A 75 -11.96 5.70 0.65
C LEU A 75 -10.54 5.45 0.15
N ILE A 76 -9.60 5.40 1.08
CA ILE A 76 -8.20 5.03 0.84
C ILE A 76 -7.99 3.62 1.38
N VAL A 77 -7.77 2.66 0.49
CA VAL A 77 -7.50 1.26 0.85
C VAL A 77 -5.98 1.03 0.82
N GLY A 78 -5.41 0.82 1.98
CA GLY A 78 -3.97 0.77 2.22
C GLY A 78 -3.42 2.12 2.70
N VAL A 79 -2.93 2.17 3.94
CA VAL A 79 -2.35 3.37 4.57
C VAL A 79 -0.83 3.19 4.72
N GLY A 80 -0.23 2.66 3.65
CA GLY A 80 1.20 2.42 3.50
C GLY A 80 1.94 3.55 2.75
N GLY A 81 2.95 3.17 1.96
CA GLY A 81 3.80 4.12 1.23
C GLY A 81 3.07 4.95 0.17
N LEU A 82 2.03 4.41 -0.46
CA LEU A 82 1.14 5.11 -1.38
C LEU A 82 0.08 5.93 -0.61
N GLY A 83 -0.60 5.28 0.35
CA GLY A 83 -1.75 5.86 1.05
C GLY A 83 -1.38 7.01 1.97
N CYS A 84 -0.22 7.01 2.62
CA CYS A 84 0.23 8.10 3.49
C CYS A 84 0.28 9.45 2.76
N PRO A 85 1.03 9.62 1.67
CA PRO A 85 1.07 10.88 0.93
C PRO A 85 -0.25 11.18 0.23
N ALA A 86 -0.96 10.17 -0.28
CA ALA A 86 -2.27 10.37 -0.88
C ALA A 86 -3.26 10.96 0.13
N ALA A 87 -3.37 10.38 1.32
CA ALA A 87 -4.24 10.85 2.39
C ALA A 87 -3.88 12.29 2.83
N ALA A 88 -2.59 12.59 2.96
CA ALA A 88 -2.14 13.93 3.35
C ALA A 88 -2.59 15.01 2.37
N TYR A 89 -2.42 14.80 1.06
CA TYR A 89 -2.83 15.79 0.05
C TYR A 89 -4.35 15.87 -0.11
N ILE A 90 -5.08 14.77 0.00
CA ILE A 90 -6.55 14.76 -0.04
C ILE A 90 -7.13 15.47 1.18
N ALA A 91 -6.59 15.23 2.38
CA ALA A 91 -6.98 15.95 3.58
C ALA A 91 -6.61 17.43 3.50
N GLY A 92 -5.41 17.75 3.03
CA GLY A 92 -4.94 19.13 2.81
C GLY A 92 -5.81 19.90 1.81
N ALA A 93 -6.34 19.24 0.78
CA ALA A 93 -7.25 19.80 -0.20
C ALA A 93 -8.67 20.03 0.32
N GLY A 94 -9.04 19.49 1.47
CA GLY A 94 -10.35 19.71 2.08
C GLY A 94 -11.47 18.84 1.50
N VAL A 95 -11.17 17.58 1.18
CA VAL A 95 -12.20 16.57 0.92
C VAL A 95 -12.98 16.32 2.21
N GLY A 96 -14.30 16.32 2.12
CA GLY A 96 -15.15 16.39 3.32
C GLY A 96 -15.09 15.16 4.21
N THR A 97 -14.97 13.96 3.64
CA THR A 97 -14.84 12.72 4.40
C THR A 97 -13.79 11.81 3.79
N ILE A 98 -12.88 11.31 4.61
CA ILE A 98 -11.83 10.37 4.22
C ILE A 98 -11.99 9.08 5.02
N GLY A 99 -12.24 7.97 4.34
CA GLY A 99 -12.14 6.63 4.92
C GLY A 99 -10.70 6.15 4.83
N LEU A 100 -10.16 5.67 5.94
CA LEU A 100 -8.84 5.07 6.03
C LEU A 100 -8.99 3.58 6.31
N MET A 101 -8.53 2.71 5.43
CA MET A 101 -8.64 1.26 5.59
C MET A 101 -7.28 0.59 5.51
N ASP A 102 -6.87 -0.08 6.59
CA ASP A 102 -5.64 -0.88 6.68
C ASP A 102 -5.73 -1.79 7.91
N GLY A 103 -5.35 -3.05 7.78
CA GLY A 103 -5.36 -4.04 8.89
C GLY A 103 -4.04 -4.18 9.62
N ASP A 104 -2.98 -3.50 9.17
CA ASP A 104 -1.63 -3.65 9.71
C ASP A 104 -1.33 -2.69 10.86
N VAL A 105 -0.22 -2.97 11.55
CA VAL A 105 0.40 -2.08 12.52
C VAL A 105 1.62 -1.37 11.95
N VAL A 106 2.03 -0.29 12.59
CA VAL A 106 3.25 0.46 12.24
C VAL A 106 4.47 -0.34 12.66
N GLU A 107 5.36 -0.61 11.70
CA GLU A 107 6.63 -1.30 11.90
C GLU A 107 7.82 -0.39 11.58
N LEU A 108 8.96 -0.64 12.20
CA LEU A 108 10.18 0.13 11.98
C LEU A 108 10.63 0.07 10.51
N SER A 109 10.52 -1.09 9.88
CA SER A 109 10.83 -1.37 8.48
C SER A 109 9.99 -0.55 7.49
N ASN A 110 8.89 0.05 7.94
CA ASN A 110 7.97 0.83 7.12
C ASN A 110 8.33 2.32 7.07
N LEU A 111 9.03 2.85 8.09
CA LEU A 111 9.18 4.29 8.32
C LEU A 111 9.96 5.02 7.22
N HIS A 112 10.81 4.32 6.48
CA HIS A 112 11.56 4.92 5.37
C HIS A 112 10.68 5.34 4.17
N ARG A 113 9.39 4.88 4.12
CA ARG A 113 8.47 5.14 3.02
C ARG A 113 7.04 5.50 3.42
N GLN A 114 6.63 5.26 4.66
CA GLN A 114 5.27 5.49 5.17
C GLN A 114 5.24 6.74 6.03
N VAL A 115 5.25 7.89 5.38
CA VAL A 115 5.56 9.21 5.96
C VAL A 115 4.53 9.76 6.94
N ALA A 116 3.32 9.21 7.02
CA ALA A 116 2.33 9.58 8.03
C ALA A 116 2.56 8.87 9.39
N HIS A 117 3.50 7.91 9.45
CA HIS A 117 3.82 7.17 10.66
C HIS A 117 5.14 7.68 11.26
N SER A 118 5.38 7.34 12.52
CA SER A 118 6.58 7.76 13.24
C SER A 118 7.03 6.69 14.24
N THR A 119 8.30 6.77 14.67
CA THR A 119 8.88 5.85 15.66
C THR A 119 8.07 5.80 16.97
N SER A 120 7.49 6.93 17.40
CA SER A 120 6.64 6.99 18.61
C SER A 120 5.30 6.25 18.48
N ARG A 121 4.95 5.79 17.28
CA ARG A 121 3.71 5.08 16.97
C ARG A 121 3.93 3.62 16.58
N LEU A 122 5.13 3.08 16.77
CA LEU A 122 5.42 1.67 16.53
C LEU A 122 4.43 0.77 17.29
N GLY A 123 3.93 -0.28 16.60
CA GLY A 123 2.94 -1.23 17.12
C GLY A 123 1.50 -0.72 17.15
N LYS A 124 1.23 0.57 16.89
CA LYS A 124 -0.14 1.09 16.75
C LYS A 124 -0.70 0.71 15.38
N SER A 125 -2.03 0.62 15.29
CA SER A 125 -2.72 0.47 14.00
C SER A 125 -2.26 1.57 13.04
N LYS A 126 -1.99 1.22 11.77
CA LYS A 126 -1.64 2.20 10.72
C LYS A 126 -2.75 3.23 10.54
N VAL A 127 -4.00 2.81 10.65
CA VAL A 127 -5.17 3.69 10.54
C VAL A 127 -5.18 4.74 11.64
N ASP A 128 -5.00 4.34 12.92
CA ASP A 128 -4.95 5.28 14.04
C ASP A 128 -3.74 6.22 13.96
N SER A 129 -2.61 5.69 13.54
CA SER A 129 -1.39 6.47 13.36
C SER A 129 -1.53 7.54 12.27
N ALA A 130 -2.13 7.18 11.13
CA ALA A 130 -2.40 8.12 10.04
C ALA A 130 -3.48 9.13 10.43
N HIS A 131 -4.55 8.70 11.11
CA HIS A 131 -5.59 9.60 11.60
C HIS A 131 -5.00 10.70 12.48
N ALA A 132 -4.14 10.36 13.44
CA ALA A 132 -3.50 11.36 14.30
C ALA A 132 -2.70 12.39 13.48
N TYR A 133 -1.92 11.95 12.48
CA TYR A 133 -1.19 12.84 11.58
C TYR A 133 -2.12 13.73 10.74
N LEU A 134 -3.18 13.16 10.18
CA LEU A 134 -4.11 13.87 9.30
C LEU A 134 -5.01 14.85 10.09
N PHE A 135 -5.37 14.52 11.31
CA PHE A 135 -6.15 15.40 12.20
C PHE A 135 -5.33 16.64 12.56
N ASP A 136 -4.05 16.49 12.86
CA ASP A 136 -3.15 17.62 13.10
C ASP A 136 -2.98 18.49 11.85
N LEU A 137 -3.00 17.87 10.65
CA LEU A 137 -2.93 18.58 9.37
C LEU A 137 -4.22 19.34 9.05
N ASN A 138 -5.38 18.68 9.19
CA ASN A 138 -6.68 19.26 8.86
C ASN A 138 -7.83 18.69 9.72
N PRO A 139 -8.12 19.31 10.87
CA PRO A 139 -9.17 18.83 11.78
C PRO A 139 -10.62 19.09 11.26
N VAL A 140 -10.78 19.83 10.16
CA VAL A 140 -12.09 20.13 9.58
C VAL A 140 -12.65 18.96 8.76
N VAL A 141 -11.78 18.04 8.33
CA VAL A 141 -12.15 16.83 7.58
C VAL A 141 -12.70 15.75 8.51
N ASN A 142 -13.73 15.04 8.06
CA ASN A 142 -14.24 13.87 8.78
C ASN A 142 -13.42 12.62 8.40
N TYR A 143 -12.97 11.86 9.40
CA TYR A 143 -12.20 10.64 9.20
C TYR A 143 -12.98 9.43 9.67
N ASN A 144 -13.25 8.49 8.74
CA ASN A 144 -13.85 7.19 9.05
C ASN A 144 -12.74 6.14 9.11
N LEU A 145 -12.58 5.48 10.25
CA LEU A 145 -11.49 4.55 10.51
C LEU A 145 -11.96 3.11 10.32
N HIS A 146 -11.29 2.37 9.42
CA HIS A 146 -11.51 0.95 9.15
C HIS A 146 -10.22 0.16 9.47
N PRO A 147 -9.94 -0.16 10.76
CA PRO A 147 -8.72 -0.87 11.16
C PRO A 147 -8.82 -2.37 10.86
N SER A 148 -9.03 -2.71 9.60
CA SER A 148 -9.17 -4.08 9.12
C SER A 148 -8.79 -4.19 7.65
N HIS A 149 -8.42 -5.40 7.22
CA HIS A 149 -8.25 -5.68 5.81
C HIS A 149 -9.59 -5.74 5.09
N LEU A 150 -9.60 -5.30 3.83
CA LEU A 150 -10.77 -5.43 2.97
C LEU A 150 -11.02 -6.91 2.65
N THR A 151 -12.26 -7.35 2.84
CA THR A 151 -12.69 -8.72 2.51
C THR A 151 -13.79 -8.70 1.46
N PRO A 152 -13.96 -9.78 0.67
CA PRO A 152 -15.06 -9.86 -0.30
C PRO A 152 -16.45 -9.61 0.31
N THR A 153 -16.66 -10.07 1.54
CA THR A 153 -17.95 -9.96 2.24
C THR A 153 -18.28 -8.56 2.72
N THR A 154 -17.27 -7.72 3.02
CA THR A 154 -17.46 -6.36 3.54
C THR A 154 -17.32 -5.29 2.46
N ALA A 155 -16.66 -5.61 1.35
CA ALA A 155 -16.23 -4.63 0.36
C ALA A 155 -17.37 -3.82 -0.26
N LEU A 156 -18.46 -4.45 -0.68
CA LEU A 156 -19.59 -3.76 -1.31
C LEU A 156 -20.28 -2.78 -0.35
N GLN A 157 -20.50 -3.19 0.90
CA GLN A 157 -21.12 -2.34 1.91
C GLN A 157 -20.27 -1.09 2.16
N ILE A 158 -18.96 -1.27 2.35
CA ILE A 158 -18.04 -0.18 2.61
C ILE A 158 -17.97 0.77 1.41
N PHE A 159 -17.81 0.24 0.19
CA PHE A 159 -17.69 1.06 -1.02
C PHE A 159 -18.95 1.89 -1.32
N ALA A 160 -20.11 1.42 -0.91
CA ALA A 160 -21.36 2.15 -1.09
C ALA A 160 -21.38 3.51 -0.36
N GLU A 161 -20.60 3.65 0.71
CA GLU A 161 -20.53 4.86 1.53
C GLU A 161 -19.65 5.98 0.94
N TYR A 162 -18.88 5.67 -0.12
CA TYR A 162 -17.89 6.57 -0.69
C TYR A 162 -18.17 6.88 -2.17
N ASP A 163 -17.67 8.02 -2.64
CA ASP A 163 -17.84 8.49 -4.01
C ASP A 163 -16.67 8.10 -4.90
N LEU A 164 -15.48 8.00 -4.33
CA LEU A 164 -14.23 7.66 -5.02
C LEU A 164 -13.40 6.70 -4.17
N ILE A 165 -12.78 5.72 -4.83
CA ILE A 165 -11.91 4.75 -4.17
C ILE A 165 -10.47 4.95 -4.64
N LEU A 166 -9.52 4.93 -3.71
CA LEU A 166 -8.08 4.88 -3.98
C LEU A 166 -7.55 3.50 -3.59
N ASP A 167 -6.98 2.81 -4.56
CA ASP A 167 -6.24 1.57 -4.34
C ASP A 167 -4.76 1.90 -4.09
N CYS A 168 -4.38 1.86 -2.82
CA CYS A 168 -3.02 2.10 -2.34
C CYS A 168 -2.36 0.79 -1.84
N THR A 169 -2.85 -0.36 -2.30
CA THR A 169 -2.36 -1.68 -1.91
C THR A 169 -1.19 -2.13 -2.80
N ASP A 170 -0.40 -3.05 -2.31
CA ASP A 170 0.79 -3.59 -2.99
C ASP A 170 0.63 -5.03 -3.49
N HIS A 171 -0.55 -5.64 -3.27
CA HIS A 171 -0.76 -7.04 -3.60
C HIS A 171 -1.84 -7.25 -4.68
N PRO A 172 -1.63 -8.13 -5.69
CA PRO A 172 -2.58 -8.38 -6.77
C PRO A 172 -3.97 -8.80 -6.29
N THR A 173 -4.09 -9.64 -5.26
CA THR A 173 -5.39 -10.08 -4.72
C THR A 173 -6.26 -8.92 -4.29
N SER A 174 -5.69 -7.96 -3.55
CA SER A 174 -6.39 -6.76 -3.11
C SER A 174 -6.81 -5.89 -4.29
N ARG A 175 -5.95 -5.72 -5.30
CA ARG A 175 -6.24 -4.93 -6.51
C ARG A 175 -7.40 -5.48 -7.30
N TYR A 176 -7.46 -6.81 -7.50
CA TYR A 176 -8.59 -7.45 -8.18
C TYR A 176 -9.88 -7.28 -7.38
N LEU A 177 -9.86 -7.53 -6.07
CA LEU A 177 -11.02 -7.34 -5.19
C LEU A 177 -11.52 -5.89 -5.24
N ILE A 178 -10.63 -4.92 -5.05
CA ILE A 178 -10.95 -3.48 -5.07
C ILE A 178 -11.57 -3.08 -6.40
N SER A 179 -10.97 -3.48 -7.52
CA SER A 179 -11.47 -3.12 -8.84
C SER A 179 -12.81 -3.77 -9.17
N ASP A 180 -12.99 -5.04 -8.85
CA ASP A 180 -14.27 -5.73 -9.06
C ASP A 180 -15.37 -5.11 -8.21
N THR A 181 -15.08 -4.80 -6.95
CA THR A 181 -16.02 -4.12 -6.06
C THR A 181 -16.37 -2.70 -6.56
N ALA A 182 -15.37 -1.95 -7.03
CA ALA A 182 -15.61 -0.60 -7.58
C ALA A 182 -16.54 -0.64 -8.82
N VAL A 183 -16.39 -1.63 -9.69
CA VAL A 183 -17.30 -1.84 -10.82
C VAL A 183 -18.72 -2.16 -10.35
N LEU A 184 -18.87 -3.10 -9.42
CA LEU A 184 -20.18 -3.51 -8.90
C LEU A 184 -20.89 -2.39 -8.12
N ALA A 185 -20.12 -1.59 -7.39
CA ALA A 185 -20.64 -0.43 -6.64
C ALA A 185 -20.83 0.82 -7.53
N GLY A 186 -20.40 0.79 -8.80
CA GLY A 186 -20.48 1.93 -9.70
C GLY A 186 -19.59 3.10 -9.26
N LYS A 187 -18.39 2.84 -8.71
CA LYS A 187 -17.49 3.87 -8.19
C LYS A 187 -16.24 3.99 -9.08
N PRO A 188 -15.78 5.23 -9.37
CA PRO A 188 -14.48 5.41 -10.00
C PRO A 188 -13.37 4.97 -9.04
N LEU A 189 -12.26 4.51 -9.62
CA LEU A 189 -11.12 3.96 -8.90
C LEU A 189 -9.83 4.58 -9.41
N VAL A 190 -9.01 5.13 -8.52
CA VAL A 190 -7.64 5.52 -8.83
C VAL A 190 -6.70 4.48 -8.23
N SER A 191 -6.01 3.73 -9.07
CA SER A 191 -5.11 2.65 -8.63
C SER A 191 -3.67 3.00 -8.95
N ALA A 192 -2.79 2.87 -7.97
CA ALA A 192 -1.35 3.07 -8.12
C ALA A 192 -0.55 1.87 -7.62
N SER A 193 0.67 1.74 -8.12
CA SER A 193 1.65 0.75 -7.65
C SER A 193 3.05 1.28 -7.74
N ALA A 194 3.91 0.77 -6.88
CA ALA A 194 5.34 1.02 -6.93
C ALA A 194 6.10 -0.23 -6.51
N LEU A 195 7.19 -0.52 -7.22
CA LEU A 195 8.11 -1.60 -6.92
C LEU A 195 9.52 -1.16 -7.33
N ARG A 196 10.51 -1.35 -6.46
CA ARG A 196 11.89 -0.91 -6.70
C ARG A 196 11.96 0.58 -7.01
N THR A 197 12.26 0.93 -8.24
CA THR A 197 12.43 2.30 -8.74
C THR A 197 11.37 2.70 -9.74
N GLU A 198 10.32 1.89 -9.89
CA GLU A 198 9.26 2.08 -10.88
C GLU A 198 7.89 2.21 -10.23
N GLY A 199 7.00 2.93 -10.90
CA GLY A 199 5.63 3.13 -10.46
C GLY A 199 4.64 3.15 -11.62
N GLN A 200 3.38 2.87 -11.31
CA GLN A 200 2.27 2.92 -12.26
C GLN A 200 1.05 3.56 -11.61
N LEU A 201 0.32 4.34 -12.39
CA LEU A 201 -0.93 4.98 -11.98
C LEU A 201 -1.95 4.89 -13.10
N ILE A 202 -3.18 4.55 -12.75
CA ILE A 202 -4.30 4.48 -13.69
C ILE A 202 -5.61 4.85 -13.02
N VAL A 203 -6.45 5.58 -13.75
CA VAL A 203 -7.86 5.80 -13.40
C VAL A 203 -8.71 4.75 -14.08
N LEU A 204 -9.46 4.00 -13.30
CA LEU A 204 -10.29 2.88 -13.71
C LEU A 204 -11.76 3.16 -13.44
N ASN A 205 -12.65 2.47 -14.19
CA ASN A 205 -14.11 2.63 -14.07
C ASN A 205 -14.54 4.10 -14.09
N ASN A 206 -13.91 4.89 -14.95
CA ASN A 206 -14.24 6.31 -15.14
C ASN A 206 -14.47 6.62 -16.64
N PRO A 207 -15.67 7.09 -17.05
CA PRO A 207 -16.84 7.27 -16.18
C PRO A 207 -17.34 5.96 -15.59
N PRO A 208 -17.88 6.00 -14.34
CA PRO A 208 -18.43 4.82 -13.71
C PRO A 208 -19.73 4.40 -14.41
N SER A 209 -19.88 3.10 -14.68
CA SER A 209 -21.12 2.58 -15.26
C SER A 209 -21.34 1.13 -14.87
N ARG A 210 -22.57 0.66 -15.01
CA ARG A 210 -22.94 -0.72 -14.68
C ARG A 210 -22.24 -1.72 -15.59
N PRO A 211 -22.03 -2.98 -15.15
CA PRO A 211 -21.60 -4.05 -16.02
C PRO A 211 -22.48 -4.15 -17.28
N GLY A 212 -21.87 -4.34 -18.44
CA GLY A 212 -22.56 -4.40 -19.74
C GLY A 212 -22.71 -3.06 -20.47
N ASP A 213 -22.54 -1.93 -19.78
CA ASP A 213 -22.57 -0.62 -20.44
C ASP A 213 -21.22 -0.27 -21.06
N PRO A 214 -21.15 -0.15 -22.40
CA PRO A 214 -19.88 0.10 -23.12
C PRO A 214 -19.36 1.54 -22.94
N SER A 215 -20.16 2.47 -22.43
CA SER A 215 -19.77 3.87 -22.21
C SER A 215 -18.83 4.02 -21.01
N GLY A 216 -18.83 3.06 -20.08
CA GLY A 216 -18.00 3.09 -18.90
C GLY A 216 -16.52 2.91 -19.17
N GLY A 217 -15.70 3.43 -18.25
CA GLY A 217 -14.24 3.24 -18.26
C GLY A 217 -13.82 1.78 -18.05
N PRO A 218 -12.63 1.37 -18.50
CA PRO A 218 -12.12 0.02 -18.28
C PRO A 218 -11.88 -0.24 -16.80
N CYS A 219 -12.01 -1.50 -16.39
CA CYS A 219 -11.61 -1.97 -15.05
C CYS A 219 -10.23 -2.63 -15.08
N TYR A 220 -9.72 -3.03 -13.91
CA TYR A 220 -8.41 -3.67 -13.78
C TYR A 220 -8.32 -4.95 -14.63
N ARG A 221 -9.39 -5.76 -14.68
CA ARG A 221 -9.45 -6.98 -15.50
C ARG A 221 -9.48 -6.73 -17.01
N CYS A 222 -9.88 -5.54 -17.46
CA CYS A 222 -9.76 -5.17 -18.87
C CYS A 222 -8.30 -5.05 -19.34
N ILE A 223 -7.41 -4.72 -18.43
CA ILE A 223 -5.99 -4.46 -18.67
C ILE A 223 -5.18 -5.70 -18.31
N TRP A 224 -5.45 -6.28 -17.16
CA TRP A 224 -4.84 -7.50 -16.65
C TRP A 224 -5.90 -8.58 -16.41
N PRO A 225 -6.33 -9.29 -17.48
CA PRO A 225 -7.39 -10.29 -17.36
C PRO A 225 -6.98 -11.52 -16.55
N ARG A 226 -5.68 -11.77 -16.46
CA ARG A 226 -5.08 -12.82 -15.63
C ARG A 226 -4.04 -12.22 -14.71
N PRO A 227 -3.93 -12.71 -13.47
CA PRO A 227 -2.86 -12.29 -12.58
C PRO A 227 -1.50 -12.77 -13.12
N PRO A 228 -0.40 -12.12 -12.74
CA PRO A 228 0.93 -12.66 -12.97
C PRO A 228 1.08 -14.01 -12.26
N PRO A 229 1.97 -14.90 -12.75
CA PRO A 229 2.30 -16.13 -12.04
C PRO A 229 2.67 -15.83 -10.58
N ALA A 230 2.22 -16.68 -9.64
CA ALA A 230 2.42 -16.45 -8.20
C ALA A 230 3.90 -16.29 -7.83
N GLU A 231 4.77 -17.06 -8.49
CA GLU A 231 6.22 -17.03 -8.33
C GLU A 231 6.87 -15.73 -8.82
N SER A 232 6.18 -14.96 -9.65
CA SER A 232 6.66 -13.65 -10.14
C SER A 232 6.13 -12.48 -9.32
N VAL A 233 5.22 -12.73 -8.38
CA VAL A 233 4.67 -11.71 -7.48
C VAL A 233 5.66 -11.48 -6.34
N VAL A 234 6.40 -10.40 -6.44
CA VAL A 234 7.34 -9.97 -5.40
C VAL A 234 6.68 -8.85 -4.60
N SER A 235 6.58 -9.04 -3.29
CA SER A 235 6.07 -8.00 -2.39
C SER A 235 7.09 -6.85 -2.27
N CYS A 236 6.63 -5.67 -1.83
CA CYS A 236 7.54 -4.56 -1.53
C CYS A 236 8.59 -4.91 -0.46
N GLY A 237 8.25 -5.86 0.43
CA GLY A 237 9.17 -6.37 1.45
C GLY A 237 10.29 -7.26 0.88
N GLU A 238 10.03 -7.96 -0.22
CA GLU A 238 10.99 -8.87 -0.86
C GLU A 238 11.77 -8.18 -1.99
N GLY A 239 11.07 -7.42 -2.84
CA GLY A 239 11.65 -6.76 -4.00
C GLY A 239 12.36 -5.44 -3.69
N GLY A 240 12.06 -4.86 -2.53
CA GLY A 240 12.47 -3.50 -2.17
C GLY A 240 11.66 -2.42 -2.88
N VAL A 241 11.63 -1.23 -2.31
CA VAL A 241 11.02 -0.05 -2.92
C VAL A 241 11.69 1.21 -2.40
N LEU A 242 11.97 2.16 -3.29
CA LEU A 242 12.53 3.45 -2.91
C LEU A 242 11.41 4.37 -2.41
N GLY A 243 11.52 4.91 -1.17
CA GLY A 243 10.49 5.73 -0.55
C GLY A 243 9.99 6.89 -1.43
N PRO A 244 10.85 7.73 -2.03
CA PRO A 244 10.42 8.78 -2.95
C PRO A 244 9.64 8.28 -4.18
N VAL A 245 9.90 7.07 -4.67
CA VAL A 245 9.16 6.49 -5.82
C VAL A 245 7.72 6.21 -5.42
N VAL A 246 7.52 5.46 -4.34
CA VAL A 246 6.17 5.16 -3.85
C VAL A 246 5.45 6.42 -3.39
N GLY A 247 6.16 7.37 -2.75
CA GLY A 247 5.62 8.67 -2.36
C GLY A 247 5.12 9.49 -3.56
N THR A 248 5.91 9.58 -4.64
CA THR A 248 5.52 10.26 -5.88
C THR A 248 4.24 9.66 -6.47
N MET A 249 4.13 8.33 -6.50
CA MET A 249 2.92 7.67 -7.01
C MET A 249 1.69 7.97 -6.15
N GLY A 250 1.82 8.00 -4.83
CA GLY A 250 0.73 8.39 -3.92
C GLY A 250 0.31 9.86 -4.08
N ILE A 251 1.27 10.77 -4.31
CA ILE A 251 0.99 12.19 -4.60
C ILE A 251 0.22 12.32 -5.93
N LEU A 252 0.66 11.65 -6.97
CA LEU A 252 -0.03 11.64 -8.27
C LEU A 252 -1.43 11.02 -8.17
N GLN A 253 -1.60 10.02 -7.31
CA GLN A 253 -2.91 9.41 -7.02
C GLN A 253 -3.87 10.43 -6.37
N ALA A 254 -3.38 11.22 -5.41
CA ALA A 254 -4.14 12.31 -4.82
C ALA A 254 -4.50 13.39 -5.86
N LEU A 255 -3.57 13.75 -6.74
CA LEU A 255 -3.81 14.71 -7.80
C LEU A 255 -4.94 14.27 -8.74
N GLU A 256 -4.92 13.00 -9.19
CA GLU A 256 -6.01 12.47 -10.03
C GLU A 256 -7.34 12.42 -9.26
N ALA A 257 -7.33 12.08 -7.98
CA ALA A 257 -8.52 12.13 -7.13
C ALA A 257 -9.10 13.54 -7.02
N ILE A 258 -8.27 14.55 -6.76
CA ILE A 258 -8.68 15.95 -6.69
C ILE A 258 -9.29 16.42 -8.03
N LYS A 259 -8.66 16.09 -9.15
CA LYS A 259 -9.18 16.40 -10.49
C LYS A 259 -10.56 15.81 -10.73
N LEU A 260 -10.76 14.52 -10.37
CA LEU A 260 -12.04 13.84 -10.50
C LEU A 260 -13.14 14.49 -9.63
N LEU A 261 -12.79 14.82 -8.39
CA LEU A 261 -13.75 15.38 -7.43
C LEU A 261 -14.09 16.85 -7.70
N ALA A 262 -13.15 17.61 -8.25
CA ALA A 262 -13.36 19.02 -8.59
C ALA A 262 -14.09 19.19 -9.94
N ALA A 263 -14.08 18.13 -10.80
CA ALA A 263 -14.73 18.23 -12.11
C ALA A 263 -16.25 18.50 -11.99
N PRO A 264 -16.84 19.29 -12.92
CA PRO A 264 -18.28 19.50 -12.98
C PRO A 264 -19.03 18.16 -13.09
N THR A 265 -20.12 18.04 -12.36
CA THR A 265 -21.04 16.90 -12.43
C THR A 265 -22.34 17.36 -13.12
N PRO A 266 -23.15 16.47 -13.70
CA PRO A 266 -24.47 16.81 -14.23
C PRO A 266 -25.48 17.10 -13.11
N ASP A 267 -25.13 17.94 -12.13
CA ASP A 267 -25.99 18.46 -11.08
C ASP A 267 -26.65 19.76 -11.58
N PRO A 268 -27.93 20.04 -11.30
CA PRO A 268 -28.60 21.29 -11.67
C PRO A 268 -27.86 22.57 -11.24
N LEU A 269 -27.04 22.50 -10.19
CA LEU A 269 -26.17 23.62 -9.78
C LEU A 269 -24.99 23.84 -10.73
N ASP A 270 -24.57 22.82 -11.46
CA ASP A 270 -23.47 22.87 -12.42
C ASP A 270 -23.96 23.09 -13.87
N GLU A 271 -25.30 23.01 -14.14
CA GLU A 271 -25.86 23.19 -15.50
C GLU A 271 -25.51 24.56 -16.10
N LEU A 272 -25.50 25.61 -15.28
CA LEU A 272 -25.12 26.94 -15.74
C LEU A 272 -23.62 27.04 -16.05
N GLU A 273 -22.79 26.37 -15.28
CA GLU A 273 -21.33 26.30 -15.49
C GLU A 273 -21.01 25.42 -16.72
N MET A 274 -21.76 24.33 -16.94
CA MET A 274 -21.65 23.49 -18.13
C MET A 274 -22.13 24.19 -19.41
N LEU A 275 -23.13 25.07 -19.33
CA LEU A 275 -23.63 25.87 -20.46
C LEU A 275 -22.64 26.98 -20.85
N MET A 276 -21.84 27.47 -19.92
CA MET A 276 -20.84 28.51 -20.13
C MET A 276 -19.44 27.96 -20.43
N ALA A 277 -19.22 26.66 -20.20
CA ALA A 277 -17.97 25.99 -20.54
C ALA A 277 -17.94 25.67 -22.05
N ASP A 278 -16.78 25.82 -22.67
CA ASP A 278 -16.53 25.27 -24.00
C ASP A 278 -16.93 23.78 -24.02
N PRO A 279 -17.50 23.27 -25.13
CA PRO A 279 -17.94 21.88 -25.21
C PRO A 279 -16.84 20.97 -24.74
N THR A 280 -17.09 20.32 -23.59
CA THR A 280 -16.09 19.48 -22.92
C THR A 280 -15.53 18.47 -23.91
N PRO A 281 -14.22 18.44 -24.15
CA PRO A 281 -13.63 17.43 -24.96
C PRO A 281 -14.04 16.05 -24.42
N LEU A 282 -14.38 15.13 -25.31
CA LEU A 282 -14.66 13.72 -24.96
C LEU A 282 -13.67 13.29 -23.86
N PRO A 283 -14.16 12.59 -22.80
CA PRO A 283 -13.29 12.17 -21.73
C PRO A 283 -12.03 11.53 -22.32
N PRO A 284 -10.86 12.01 -21.92
CA PRO A 284 -9.61 11.53 -22.49
C PRO A 284 -9.55 10.00 -22.39
N SER A 285 -9.06 9.36 -23.44
CA SER A 285 -8.87 7.90 -23.42
C SER A 285 -8.09 7.53 -22.16
N PRO A 286 -8.51 6.49 -21.43
CA PRO A 286 -7.82 6.08 -20.22
C PRO A 286 -6.34 5.86 -20.52
N THR A 287 -5.48 6.42 -19.70
CA THR A 287 -4.03 6.31 -19.82
C THR A 287 -3.44 5.63 -18.60
N LEU A 288 -2.48 4.74 -18.82
CA LEU A 288 -1.60 4.22 -17.79
C LEU A 288 -0.38 5.13 -17.74
N LEU A 289 -0.19 5.83 -16.63
CA LEU A 289 1.02 6.57 -16.34
C LEU A 289 2.07 5.61 -15.77
N MET A 290 3.24 5.59 -16.37
CA MET A 290 4.40 4.83 -15.91
C MET A 290 5.48 5.80 -15.46
N PHE A 291 6.06 5.53 -14.31
CA PHE A 291 7.19 6.26 -13.74
C PHE A 291 8.39 5.34 -13.59
N SER A 292 9.58 5.82 -13.94
CA SER A 292 10.83 5.12 -13.69
C SER A 292 11.89 6.14 -13.25
N ALA A 293 12.39 6.00 -12.02
CA ALA A 293 13.28 7.00 -11.42
C ALA A 293 14.61 7.19 -12.16
N TYR A 294 15.08 6.17 -12.87
CA TYR A 294 16.37 6.19 -13.59
C TYR A 294 16.24 6.33 -15.10
N ASN A 295 15.02 6.41 -15.65
CA ASN A 295 14.83 6.63 -17.07
C ASN A 295 14.78 8.14 -17.40
N SER A 296 15.11 8.49 -18.64
CA SER A 296 14.95 9.83 -19.20
C SER A 296 14.13 9.74 -20.50
N PRO A 297 12.94 10.33 -20.59
CA PRO A 297 12.19 10.98 -19.50
C PRO A 297 11.66 10.00 -18.45
N PRO A 298 11.48 10.41 -17.19
CA PRO A 298 11.06 9.53 -16.11
C PRO A 298 9.58 9.15 -16.20
N PHE A 299 8.75 9.92 -16.89
CA PHE A 299 7.33 9.65 -17.07
C PHE A 299 7.01 9.25 -18.49
N ARG A 300 6.17 8.22 -18.63
CA ARG A 300 5.59 7.77 -19.89
C ARG A 300 4.11 7.52 -19.73
N SER A 301 3.30 7.89 -20.72
CA SER A 301 1.86 7.59 -20.75
C SER A 301 1.56 6.63 -21.87
N VAL A 302 0.82 5.57 -21.55
CA VAL A 302 0.37 4.56 -22.49
C VAL A 302 -1.16 4.64 -22.59
N ARG A 303 -1.67 4.86 -23.79
CA ARG A 303 -3.11 4.88 -24.05
C ARG A 303 -3.69 3.48 -23.85
N MET A 304 -4.71 3.36 -23.02
CA MET A 304 -5.35 2.09 -22.72
C MET A 304 -6.57 1.82 -23.61
N ARG A 305 -6.91 0.56 -23.74
CA ARG A 305 -8.15 0.15 -24.42
C ARG A 305 -9.36 0.45 -23.54
N ARG A 306 -10.52 0.60 -24.15
CA ARG A 306 -11.81 0.68 -23.46
C ARG A 306 -12.17 -0.67 -22.82
N ARG A 307 -13.38 -0.78 -22.23
CA ARG A 307 -13.90 -2.04 -21.67
C ARG A 307 -13.74 -3.19 -22.65
N HIS A 308 -13.27 -4.32 -22.14
CA HIS A 308 -13.17 -5.54 -22.93
C HIS A 308 -14.54 -6.22 -23.01
N ALA A 309 -14.98 -6.60 -24.22
CA ALA A 309 -16.33 -7.13 -24.46
C ALA A 309 -16.67 -8.43 -23.69
N THR A 310 -15.66 -9.21 -23.30
CA THR A 310 -15.81 -10.45 -22.51
C THR A 310 -15.15 -10.35 -21.13
N CYS A 311 -15.03 -9.13 -20.57
CA CYS A 311 -14.45 -8.94 -19.24
C CYS A 311 -15.32 -9.59 -18.16
N ALA A 312 -14.71 -10.39 -17.28
CA ALA A 312 -15.42 -11.09 -16.22
C ALA A 312 -16.09 -10.16 -15.18
N ALA A 313 -15.67 -8.87 -15.09
CA ALA A 313 -16.24 -7.93 -14.12
C ALA A 313 -17.16 -6.90 -14.74
N CYS A 314 -16.83 -6.30 -15.90
CA CYS A 314 -17.53 -5.12 -16.40
C CYS A 314 -18.25 -5.30 -17.74
N SER A 315 -18.20 -6.50 -18.38
CA SER A 315 -18.90 -6.76 -19.63
C SER A 315 -20.37 -7.16 -19.42
N SER A 316 -21.12 -7.28 -20.52
CA SER A 316 -22.48 -7.83 -20.50
C SER A 316 -22.54 -9.34 -20.16
N VAL A 317 -21.40 -10.04 -20.26
CA VAL A 317 -21.25 -11.46 -19.89
C VAL A 317 -20.42 -11.62 -18.61
N ALA A 318 -20.43 -10.59 -17.75
CA ALA A 318 -19.69 -10.60 -16.49
C ALA A 318 -20.13 -11.77 -15.60
N THR A 319 -19.15 -12.48 -15.05
CA THR A 319 -19.35 -13.61 -14.12
C THR A 319 -19.18 -13.19 -12.67
N ILE A 320 -18.54 -12.04 -12.41
CA ILE A 320 -18.39 -11.47 -11.08
C ILE A 320 -19.63 -10.65 -10.76
N THR A 321 -20.33 -11.06 -9.72
CA THR A 321 -21.60 -10.48 -9.27
C THR A 321 -21.54 -10.14 -7.78
N PRO A 322 -22.44 -9.28 -7.25
CA PRO A 322 -22.52 -9.06 -5.81
C PRO A 322 -22.65 -10.36 -5.02
N GLN A 323 -23.41 -11.31 -5.53
CA GLN A 323 -23.59 -12.61 -4.88
C GLN A 323 -22.30 -13.43 -4.85
N SER A 324 -21.50 -13.42 -5.94
CA SER A 324 -20.23 -14.15 -5.97
C SER A 324 -19.21 -13.63 -4.95
N LEU A 325 -19.25 -12.33 -4.63
CA LEU A 325 -18.45 -11.76 -3.54
C LEU A 325 -18.94 -12.21 -2.17
N LEU A 326 -20.26 -12.09 -1.92
CA LEU A 326 -20.87 -12.36 -0.61
C LEU A 326 -20.76 -13.83 -0.19
N VAL A 327 -20.93 -14.77 -1.12
CA VAL A 327 -20.84 -16.21 -0.82
C VAL A 327 -19.42 -16.75 -0.92
N GLY A 328 -18.43 -15.92 -1.23
CA GLY A 328 -17.03 -16.32 -1.32
C GLY A 328 -16.71 -17.26 -2.49
N SER A 329 -17.60 -17.35 -3.50
CA SER A 329 -17.33 -18.17 -4.70
C SER A 329 -16.22 -17.59 -5.57
N MET A 330 -15.89 -16.31 -5.41
CA MET A 330 -14.70 -15.68 -5.98
C MET A 330 -13.56 -15.69 -4.95
N ASP A 331 -12.74 -16.73 -5.00
CA ASP A 331 -11.52 -16.82 -4.18
C ASP A 331 -10.38 -16.07 -4.89
N TYR A 332 -10.10 -14.84 -4.44
CA TYR A 332 -9.03 -14.01 -5.00
C TYR A 332 -7.63 -14.56 -4.70
N ALA A 333 -7.46 -15.27 -3.59
CA ALA A 333 -6.19 -15.90 -3.26
C ALA A 333 -5.91 -17.07 -4.22
N ALA A 334 -6.90 -17.94 -4.46
CA ALA A 334 -6.82 -19.00 -5.45
C ALA A 334 -6.63 -18.45 -6.86
N PHE A 335 -7.38 -17.42 -7.23
CA PHE A 335 -7.27 -16.77 -8.54
C PHE A 335 -5.87 -16.22 -8.80
N CYS A 336 -5.21 -15.65 -7.79
CA CYS A 336 -3.84 -15.14 -7.88
C CYS A 336 -2.76 -16.21 -7.59
N GLY A 337 -3.13 -17.48 -7.43
CA GLY A 337 -2.20 -18.57 -7.21
C GLY A 337 -1.60 -18.65 -5.80
N LEU A 338 -2.14 -17.92 -4.81
CA LEU A 338 -1.58 -17.80 -3.46
C LEU A 338 -2.09 -18.84 -2.46
N THR A 339 -2.83 -19.83 -2.90
CA THR A 339 -3.53 -20.79 -2.03
C THR A 339 -2.64 -21.86 -1.40
N ARG A 340 -1.34 -21.85 -1.67
CA ARG A 340 -0.43 -22.81 -1.03
C ARG A 340 0.84 -22.08 -0.58
N PRO A 341 1.24 -22.19 0.71
CA PRO A 341 2.63 -21.99 1.02
C PRO A 341 3.44 -22.90 0.09
N VAL A 342 4.54 -22.38 -0.44
CA VAL A 342 5.43 -23.17 -1.29
C VAL A 342 5.84 -24.42 -0.49
N ASN A 343 5.29 -25.56 -0.82
CA ASN A 343 5.51 -26.84 -0.16
C ASN A 343 5.86 -27.86 -1.25
N LEU A 344 7.00 -27.57 -1.92
CA LEU A 344 7.49 -28.36 -3.06
C LEU A 344 8.33 -29.55 -2.61
N LEU A 345 8.96 -29.45 -1.42
CA LEU A 345 9.87 -30.45 -0.90
C LEU A 345 9.18 -31.29 0.20
N ALA A 346 9.47 -32.58 0.22
CA ALA A 346 9.06 -33.46 1.30
C ALA A 346 9.68 -33.00 2.65
N PRO A 347 9.06 -33.29 3.80
CA PRO A 347 9.53 -32.81 5.10
C PRO A 347 10.99 -33.21 5.43
N ASP A 348 11.45 -34.36 5.00
CA ASP A 348 12.82 -34.89 5.18
C ASP A 348 13.88 -34.15 4.30
N ARG A 349 13.38 -33.37 3.30
CA ARG A 349 14.19 -32.53 2.45
C ARG A 349 14.28 -31.09 2.93
N ARG A 350 13.72 -30.81 4.09
CA ARG A 350 13.72 -29.49 4.72
C ARG A 350 14.40 -29.56 6.08
N VAL A 351 15.42 -28.75 6.31
CA VAL A 351 16.16 -28.71 7.57
C VAL A 351 15.81 -27.42 8.33
N ALA A 352 15.62 -27.52 9.65
CA ALA A 352 15.46 -26.34 10.49
C ALA A 352 16.76 -25.53 10.54
N ALA A 353 16.68 -24.22 10.72
CA ALA A 353 17.87 -23.37 10.76
C ALA A 353 18.82 -23.77 11.90
N TRP A 354 18.29 -24.10 13.08
CA TRP A 354 19.07 -24.57 14.23
C TRP A 354 19.75 -25.94 14.00
N GLU A 355 19.14 -26.82 13.21
CA GLU A 355 19.75 -28.09 12.83
C GLU A 355 20.93 -27.87 11.88
N PHE A 356 20.71 -27.03 10.84
CA PHE A 356 21.79 -26.68 9.90
C PHE A 356 22.97 -25.98 10.60
N ALA A 357 22.71 -25.14 11.61
CA ALA A 357 23.75 -24.44 12.36
C ALA A 357 24.72 -25.39 13.10
N ARG A 358 24.31 -26.62 13.38
CA ARG A 358 25.09 -27.65 14.08
C ARG A 358 25.89 -28.55 13.15
N LEU A 359 25.68 -28.44 11.84
CA LEU A 359 26.40 -29.26 10.87
C LEU A 359 27.88 -28.87 10.81
N PRO A 360 28.78 -29.86 10.56
CA PRO A 360 30.20 -29.58 10.35
C PRO A 360 30.40 -28.62 9.18
N ARG A 361 31.32 -27.66 9.35
CA ARG A 361 31.75 -26.73 8.31
C ARG A 361 33.10 -27.10 7.73
N ASP A 362 33.30 -28.39 7.46
CA ASP A 362 34.52 -28.99 6.97
C ASP A 362 34.59 -29.14 5.44
N GLY A 363 33.60 -28.56 4.74
CA GLY A 363 33.48 -28.66 3.28
C GLY A 363 32.62 -29.84 2.80
N SER A 364 32.14 -30.72 3.71
CA SER A 364 31.20 -31.80 3.35
C SER A 364 29.77 -31.26 3.08
N ASN A 365 29.45 -30.08 3.59
CA ASN A 365 28.14 -29.41 3.48
C ASN A 365 28.33 -28.11 2.66
N VAL A 366 27.66 -28.00 1.52
CA VAL A 366 27.71 -26.83 0.66
C VAL A 366 26.43 -26.02 0.88
N LEU A 367 26.56 -24.74 1.25
CA LEU A 367 25.44 -23.81 1.38
C LEU A 367 25.34 -22.92 0.14
N ILE A 368 24.20 -22.97 -0.56
CA ILE A 368 23.89 -22.12 -1.70
C ILE A 368 22.86 -21.08 -1.27
N ASP A 369 23.26 -19.81 -1.30
CA ASP A 369 22.39 -18.68 -1.06
C ASP A 369 21.81 -18.19 -2.39
N VAL A 370 20.49 -18.32 -2.52
CA VAL A 370 19.78 -18.00 -3.77
C VAL A 370 19.16 -16.58 -3.78
N ARG A 371 19.46 -15.76 -2.77
CA ARG A 371 19.10 -14.34 -2.79
C ARG A 371 19.86 -13.60 -3.89
N ASP A 372 19.32 -12.45 -4.29
CA ASP A 372 20.06 -11.57 -5.20
C ASP A 372 21.41 -11.13 -4.60
N GLU A 373 22.31 -10.72 -5.47
CA GLU A 373 23.68 -10.36 -5.10
C GLU A 373 23.74 -9.19 -4.10
N THR A 374 22.77 -8.28 -4.17
CA THR A 374 22.67 -7.13 -3.26
C THR A 374 22.37 -7.60 -1.83
N GLN A 375 21.37 -8.46 -1.67
CA GLN A 375 21.02 -9.04 -0.37
C GLN A 375 22.14 -9.89 0.20
N TYR A 376 22.81 -10.67 -0.65
CA TYR A 376 23.97 -11.46 -0.25
C TYR A 376 25.12 -10.59 0.26
N LYS A 377 25.38 -9.44 -0.37
CA LYS A 377 26.41 -8.47 0.06
C LYS A 377 26.04 -7.74 1.36
N MET A 378 24.75 -7.64 1.69
CA MET A 378 24.33 -7.04 2.96
C MET A 378 24.70 -7.92 4.17
N CYS A 379 24.45 -9.22 4.06
CA CYS A 379 24.82 -10.23 5.06
C CYS A 379 24.80 -11.62 4.42
N ALA A 380 25.80 -12.44 4.72
CA ALA A 380 25.87 -13.82 4.24
C ALA A 380 26.54 -14.73 5.26
N LEU A 381 26.14 -15.99 5.31
CA LEU A 381 26.84 -16.98 6.12
C LEU A 381 28.23 -17.28 5.52
N ARG A 382 29.22 -17.34 6.38
CA ARG A 382 30.61 -17.60 5.95
C ARG A 382 30.71 -18.94 5.23
N GLY A 383 31.23 -18.91 4.02
CA GLY A 383 31.42 -20.10 3.16
C GLY A 383 30.18 -20.43 2.31
N SER A 384 29.10 -19.65 2.36
CA SER A 384 28.00 -19.81 1.41
C SER A 384 28.38 -19.32 0.01
N LEU A 385 27.83 -19.96 -1.01
CA LEU A 385 28.01 -19.61 -2.41
C LEU A 385 26.74 -18.91 -2.92
N ASN A 386 26.88 -17.71 -3.50
CA ASN A 386 25.72 -16.99 -4.02
C ASN A 386 25.43 -17.35 -5.47
N VAL A 387 24.23 -17.90 -5.70
CA VAL A 387 23.69 -18.17 -7.04
C VAL A 387 22.25 -17.68 -7.07
N PRO A 388 22.02 -16.41 -7.45
CA PRO A 388 20.70 -15.80 -7.42
C PRO A 388 19.65 -16.58 -8.21
N TRP A 389 18.50 -16.85 -7.58
CA TRP A 389 17.37 -17.52 -8.23
C TRP A 389 16.76 -16.65 -9.32
N THR A 390 16.53 -17.21 -10.50
CA THR A 390 16.04 -16.47 -11.67
C THR A 390 14.63 -16.88 -12.12
N GLY A 391 13.99 -17.81 -11.39
CA GLY A 391 12.63 -18.30 -11.74
C GLY A 391 12.62 -19.43 -12.79
N ASP A 392 13.66 -19.57 -13.61
CA ASP A 392 13.81 -20.67 -14.56
C ASP A 392 14.79 -21.73 -14.01
N GLY A 393 14.22 -22.85 -13.54
CA GLY A 393 14.98 -23.90 -12.87
C GLY A 393 16.09 -24.51 -13.71
N GLY A 394 15.83 -24.78 -15.01
CA GLY A 394 16.82 -25.42 -15.90
C GLY A 394 18.05 -24.54 -16.11
N SER A 395 17.84 -23.30 -16.55
CA SER A 395 18.96 -22.36 -16.78
C SER A 395 19.66 -21.95 -15.50
N TRP A 396 18.94 -21.93 -14.37
CA TRP A 396 19.53 -21.65 -13.07
C TRP A 396 20.48 -22.76 -12.61
N VAL A 397 20.09 -24.04 -12.76
CA VAL A 397 20.94 -25.18 -12.41
C VAL A 397 22.21 -25.18 -13.26
N GLU A 398 22.13 -24.88 -14.55
CA GLU A 398 23.29 -24.74 -15.42
C GLU A 398 24.27 -23.66 -14.88
N LYS A 399 23.75 -22.51 -14.48
CA LYS A 399 24.56 -21.43 -13.86
C LYS A 399 25.19 -21.88 -12.54
N ALA A 400 24.47 -22.62 -11.71
CA ALA A 400 24.98 -23.14 -10.45
C ALA A 400 26.13 -24.14 -10.65
N VAL A 401 26.04 -24.93 -11.71
CA VAL A 401 27.17 -25.84 -12.12
C VAL A 401 28.34 -25.03 -12.67
N GLN A 402 28.10 -24.08 -13.57
CA GLN A 402 29.15 -23.23 -14.16
C GLN A 402 29.89 -22.40 -13.12
N SER A 403 29.20 -21.93 -12.07
CA SER A 403 29.80 -21.18 -10.96
C SER A 403 30.59 -22.05 -9.99
N GLY A 404 30.55 -23.38 -10.14
CA GLY A 404 31.15 -24.33 -9.21
C GLY A 404 30.37 -24.51 -7.90
N ALA A 405 29.18 -23.92 -7.75
CA ALA A 405 28.35 -24.09 -6.57
C ALA A 405 27.74 -25.49 -6.50
N LEU A 406 27.49 -26.12 -7.65
CA LEU A 406 27.11 -27.52 -7.77
C LEU A 406 28.26 -28.27 -8.46
N ALA A 407 29.03 -29.02 -7.68
CA ALA A 407 30.04 -29.90 -8.22
C ALA A 407 29.37 -31.22 -8.67
N GLY A 408 29.45 -31.52 -9.96
CA GLY A 408 28.77 -32.70 -10.53
C GLY A 408 29.33 -34.07 -10.14
N GLN A 409 30.32 -34.17 -9.26
CA GLN A 409 30.94 -35.44 -8.83
C GLN A 409 31.34 -35.40 -7.35
N GLY A 410 30.80 -36.33 -6.57
CA GLY A 410 31.15 -36.61 -5.17
C GLY A 410 29.94 -36.52 -4.22
N PRO A 411 30.00 -37.27 -3.10
CA PRO A 411 28.95 -37.21 -2.07
C PRO A 411 29.08 -35.89 -1.32
N SER A 412 28.23 -34.92 -1.65
CA SER A 412 28.09 -33.66 -0.93
C SER A 412 26.64 -33.40 -0.59
N ASP A 413 26.43 -32.92 0.61
CA ASP A 413 25.13 -32.45 1.05
C ASP A 413 25.00 -30.97 0.68
N TYR A 414 23.99 -30.65 -0.13
CA TYR A 414 23.71 -29.29 -0.56
C TYR A 414 22.54 -28.73 0.25
N TYR A 415 22.74 -27.55 0.77
CA TYR A 415 21.72 -26.80 1.50
C TYR A 415 21.45 -25.51 0.74
N VAL A 416 20.18 -25.24 0.51
CA VAL A 416 19.74 -24.03 -0.21
C VAL A 416 19.03 -23.08 0.76
N VAL A 417 19.38 -21.80 0.72
CA VAL A 417 18.78 -20.79 1.58
C VAL A 417 18.36 -19.57 0.79
N CYS A 418 17.21 -19.00 1.14
CA CYS A 418 16.75 -17.68 0.71
C CYS A 418 16.29 -16.88 1.93
N ARG A 419 15.65 -15.74 1.72
CA ARG A 419 15.18 -14.90 2.84
C ARG A 419 14.07 -15.55 3.67
N PHE A 420 13.04 -16.15 3.02
CA PHE A 420 11.82 -16.65 3.66
C PHE A 420 11.56 -18.16 3.48
N GLY A 421 12.41 -18.87 2.78
CA GLY A 421 12.24 -20.31 2.56
C GLY A 421 11.29 -20.68 1.41
N ASN A 422 11.06 -19.79 0.43
CA ASN A 422 10.26 -20.03 -0.77
C ASN A 422 11.15 -20.33 -1.98
N ASP A 423 12.00 -19.38 -2.38
CA ASP A 423 12.92 -19.53 -3.51
C ASP A 423 13.91 -20.69 -3.30
N SER A 424 14.31 -20.92 -2.04
CA SER A 424 15.17 -22.04 -1.68
C SER A 424 14.53 -23.40 -1.99
N GLN A 425 13.23 -23.56 -1.79
CA GLN A 425 12.51 -24.78 -2.16
C GLN A 425 12.45 -24.95 -3.68
N MET A 426 12.17 -23.86 -4.42
CA MET A 426 12.12 -23.89 -5.88
C MET A 426 13.49 -24.28 -6.47
N ALA A 427 14.54 -23.67 -5.96
CA ALA A 427 15.91 -23.96 -6.37
C ALA A 427 16.34 -25.39 -6.02
N ALA A 428 16.04 -25.86 -4.80
CA ALA A 428 16.33 -27.23 -4.39
C ALA A 428 15.56 -28.26 -5.25
N LYS A 429 14.29 -27.95 -5.55
CA LYS A 429 13.48 -28.79 -6.46
C LYS A 429 14.05 -28.82 -7.88
N ALA A 430 14.50 -27.68 -8.40
CA ALA A 430 15.14 -27.62 -9.72
C ALA A 430 16.42 -28.48 -9.79
N ILE A 431 17.22 -28.51 -8.73
CA ILE A 431 18.39 -29.41 -8.65
C ILE A 431 17.93 -30.85 -8.68
N GLU A 432 16.92 -31.23 -7.90
CA GLU A 432 16.37 -32.59 -7.89
C GLU A 432 15.85 -33.01 -9.28
N ASP A 433 15.13 -32.11 -9.97
CA ASP A 433 14.54 -32.40 -11.28
C ASP A 433 15.60 -32.62 -12.38
N VAL A 434 16.76 -31.95 -12.28
CA VAL A 434 17.86 -32.07 -13.25
C VAL A 434 18.76 -33.28 -12.95
N PHE A 435 19.10 -33.50 -11.69
CA PHE A 435 20.08 -34.56 -11.31
C PHE A 435 19.44 -35.89 -10.90
N GLY A 436 18.11 -35.89 -10.64
CA GLY A 436 17.39 -37.06 -10.13
C GLY A 436 17.63 -37.29 -8.63
N LEU A 437 16.67 -37.97 -7.97
CA LEU A 437 16.73 -38.26 -6.54
C LEU A 437 17.57 -39.50 -6.21
N GLU A 438 17.79 -40.40 -7.18
CA GLU A 438 18.44 -41.69 -6.99
C GLU A 438 19.57 -41.87 -8.01
N GLY A 439 20.79 -41.85 -7.56
CA GLY A 439 21.91 -42.30 -8.40
C GLY A 439 23.26 -41.57 -8.24
N ASN A 440 23.28 -40.30 -7.89
CA ASN A 440 24.52 -39.52 -7.86
C ASN A 440 25.10 -39.26 -6.45
N GLY A 441 24.51 -39.83 -5.40
CA GLY A 441 24.93 -39.60 -4.02
C GLY A 441 24.73 -38.17 -3.50
N MET A 442 24.10 -37.30 -4.30
CA MET A 442 23.83 -35.90 -3.97
C MET A 442 22.55 -35.80 -3.13
N ARG A 443 22.63 -35.15 -1.98
CA ARG A 443 21.46 -34.82 -1.16
C ARG A 443 21.24 -33.32 -1.16
N VAL A 444 20.03 -32.88 -1.50
CA VAL A 444 19.67 -31.46 -1.56
C VAL A 444 18.57 -31.20 -0.53
N LYS A 445 18.75 -30.19 0.31
CA LYS A 445 17.75 -29.74 1.31
C LYS A 445 17.64 -28.22 1.27
N ASP A 446 16.47 -27.70 1.62
CA ASP A 446 16.32 -26.26 1.89
C ASP A 446 16.35 -25.97 3.40
N ILE A 447 16.78 -24.76 3.76
CA ILE A 447 16.65 -24.26 5.13
C ILE A 447 15.24 -23.70 5.29
N LYS A 448 14.43 -24.39 6.12
CA LYS A 448 13.02 -24.04 6.38
C LYS A 448 12.93 -22.64 6.95
N GLY A 449 12.09 -21.77 6.32
CA GLY A 449 11.94 -20.39 6.75
C GLY A 449 13.10 -19.44 6.38
N GLY A 450 14.18 -19.96 5.78
CA GLY A 450 15.30 -19.17 5.28
C GLY A 450 16.03 -18.37 6.37
N PHE A 451 16.57 -17.21 6.00
CA PHE A 451 17.27 -16.34 6.95
C PHE A 451 16.38 -15.71 8.01
N ARG A 452 15.06 -15.65 7.79
CA ARG A 452 14.12 -15.26 8.84
C ARG A 452 14.15 -16.28 9.99
N ALA A 453 14.03 -17.56 9.68
CA ALA A 453 14.15 -18.62 10.70
C ALA A 453 15.55 -18.67 11.31
N TRP A 454 16.59 -18.41 10.53
CA TRP A 454 17.95 -18.28 11.06
C TRP A 454 18.05 -17.25 12.16
N ARG A 455 17.46 -16.06 11.95
CA ARG A 455 17.41 -15.00 12.97
C ARG A 455 16.63 -15.42 14.21
N GLU A 456 15.49 -16.07 14.01
CA GLU A 456 14.60 -16.47 15.11
C GLU A 456 15.20 -17.65 15.94
N GLU A 457 15.92 -18.59 15.29
CA GLU A 457 16.35 -19.85 15.89
C GLU A 457 17.85 -19.89 16.26
N VAL A 458 18.69 -19.11 15.61
CA VAL A 458 20.16 -19.27 15.69
C VAL A 458 20.88 -17.98 16.07
N ASP A 459 20.62 -16.88 15.38
CA ASP A 459 21.34 -15.61 15.52
C ASP A 459 20.38 -14.43 15.57
N PRO A 460 19.92 -14.00 16.75
CA PRO A 460 19.03 -12.86 16.88
C PRO A 460 19.59 -11.53 16.37
N GLU A 461 20.92 -11.41 16.22
CA GLU A 461 21.59 -10.24 15.68
C GLU A 461 21.67 -10.25 14.14
N TRP A 462 21.23 -11.35 13.49
CA TRP A 462 21.17 -11.41 12.03
C TRP A 462 20.34 -10.26 11.48
N PRO A 463 20.87 -9.49 10.49
CA PRO A 463 20.18 -8.33 9.94
C PRO A 463 18.76 -8.66 9.44
N ASP A 464 17.80 -7.87 9.90
CA ASP A 464 16.42 -7.87 9.40
C ASP A 464 16.25 -6.69 8.43
N TYR A 465 15.92 -6.94 7.17
CA TYR A 465 15.86 -5.95 6.10
C TYR A 465 14.70 -6.20 5.14
#